data_19a774d049f5b1d2dc47251756b851a1
#
_entry.id   19a774d049f5b1d2dc47251756b851a1
#
_cell.length_a   1.000
_cell.length_b   1.000
_cell.length_c   1.000
_cell.angle_alpha   90.00
_cell.angle_beta   90.00
_cell.angle_gamma   90.00
#
_symmetry.space_group_name_H-M   'P 1'
#
loop_
_entity.id
_entity.type
_entity.pdbx_description
1 polymer ?
#
loop_
_entity_poly.entity_id
_entity_poly.type
_entity_poly.pdbx_seq_one_letter_code
_entity_poly.pdbx_strand_id
1 'polypeptide(L)'
;MPDHPIQVQILLARDWHSNPTAKFPEVWALDGLRARDDENGWTIETNIEQFYADKNVNVILPVGGESSFYSDWQRENNGKHYKWETFLTKELVPVLDNEFRSNGSRAVVGLSMGGTAAVNLAERNPHLFKFVGSFSGYLDTTTTGMPTAIKAAQMDAGGYNAEAMWGPLGSQDWIDHDPKLGIENLKDMTVYVSAGSGRDDFGNPESVAKGQANPAGIGLEVLSRLSTQTFVDYASRTAVKPIVRFRPSGVHSWEYWQFEMAQAWPYIANALEVPEADRGSKCTPVGAIAEATKSGTIGSCVNDEYDAGKDLSLI
;
A
#
# COMPACT_ATOMS: atom_id res chain seq x y z
N MET A 1 2.33 -16.88 -12.53
CA MET A 1 2.44 -16.50 -13.94
C MET A 1 3.08 -17.65 -14.69
N PRO A 2 2.45 -18.17 -15.73
CA PRO A 2 3.06 -19.24 -16.49
C PRO A 2 4.45 -18.78 -16.95
N ASP A 3 5.43 -19.64 -16.81
CA ASP A 3 6.79 -19.50 -17.32
C ASP A 3 7.73 -18.49 -16.62
N HIS A 4 7.26 -17.75 -15.61
CA HIS A 4 8.13 -16.83 -14.87
C HIS A 4 7.91 -16.98 -13.36
N PRO A 5 8.91 -17.51 -12.61
CA PRO A 5 8.86 -17.53 -11.15
C PRO A 5 8.83 -16.08 -10.62
N ILE A 6 7.94 -15.83 -9.65
CA ILE A 6 7.88 -14.56 -8.95
C ILE A 6 8.67 -14.70 -7.65
N GLN A 7 9.54 -13.73 -7.40
CA GLN A 7 10.21 -13.61 -6.12
C GLN A 7 9.29 -12.92 -5.10
N VAL A 8 9.36 -13.39 -3.87
CA VAL A 8 8.69 -12.76 -2.73
C VAL A 8 9.72 -12.62 -1.61
N GLN A 9 9.99 -11.40 -1.18
CA GLN A 9 10.76 -11.14 0.02
C GLN A 9 9.84 -11.34 1.23
N ILE A 10 10.34 -12.01 2.27
CA ILE A 10 9.57 -12.23 3.49
C ILE A 10 10.43 -11.78 4.68
N LEU A 11 9.95 -10.78 5.41
CA LEU A 11 10.51 -10.43 6.71
C LEU A 11 9.85 -11.35 7.73
N LEU A 12 10.64 -12.19 8.36
CA LEU A 12 10.16 -13.16 9.32
C LEU A 12 9.80 -12.50 10.64
N ALA A 13 8.76 -13.00 11.30
CA ALA A 13 8.34 -12.53 12.61
C ALA A 13 9.48 -12.57 13.64
N ARG A 14 9.50 -11.65 14.60
CA ARG A 14 10.52 -11.55 15.67
C ARG A 14 10.84 -12.92 16.29
N ASP A 15 9.84 -13.68 16.63
CA ASP A 15 10.00 -14.95 17.34
C ASP A 15 10.07 -16.17 16.42
N TRP A 16 10.32 -15.97 15.12
CA TRP A 16 10.39 -17.05 14.15
C TRP A 16 11.35 -18.18 14.53
N HIS A 17 12.54 -17.82 14.99
CA HIS A 17 13.56 -18.80 15.36
C HIS A 17 13.44 -19.25 16.82
N SER A 18 13.00 -18.37 17.72
CA SER A 18 12.86 -18.69 19.16
C SER A 18 11.63 -19.51 19.47
N ASN A 19 10.60 -19.46 18.64
CA ASN A 19 9.37 -20.24 18.82
C ASN A 19 9.01 -21.01 17.52
N PRO A 20 9.59 -22.19 17.30
CA PRO A 20 9.44 -22.94 16.04
C PRO A 20 8.03 -23.43 15.74
N THR A 21 7.15 -23.50 16.73
CA THR A 21 5.77 -23.98 16.59
C THR A 21 4.75 -22.87 16.46
N ALA A 22 5.14 -21.62 16.70
CA ALA A 22 4.25 -20.48 16.57
C ALA A 22 3.83 -20.24 15.12
N LYS A 23 2.59 -19.80 14.96
CA LYS A 23 2.06 -19.26 13.70
C LYS A 23 1.91 -17.75 13.84
N PHE A 24 2.07 -17.05 12.75
CA PHE A 24 2.12 -15.60 12.73
C PHE A 24 1.11 -15.01 11.74
N PRO A 25 0.50 -13.85 12.06
CA PRO A 25 -0.25 -13.08 11.09
C PRO A 25 0.69 -12.46 10.05
N GLU A 26 0.11 -11.98 8.98
CA GLU A 26 0.85 -11.45 7.84
C GLU A 26 0.45 -10.01 7.52
N VAL A 27 1.45 -9.21 7.14
CA VAL A 27 1.28 -7.89 6.52
C VAL A 27 1.82 -7.98 5.10
N TRP A 28 0.95 -7.88 4.11
CA TRP A 28 1.33 -7.83 2.71
C TRP A 28 1.53 -6.37 2.31
N ALA A 29 2.73 -6.02 1.84
CA ALA A 29 3.10 -4.66 1.46
C ALA A 29 3.36 -4.58 -0.05
N LEU A 30 2.41 -3.99 -0.76
CA LEU A 30 2.45 -3.86 -2.22
C LEU A 30 3.22 -2.61 -2.64
N ASP A 31 3.98 -2.73 -3.71
CA ASP A 31 4.83 -1.69 -4.28
C ASP A 31 4.05 -0.71 -5.17
N GLY A 32 4.72 0.33 -5.62
CA GLY A 32 4.17 1.34 -6.52
C GLY A 32 4.28 1.01 -8.01
N LEU A 33 3.97 2.00 -8.84
CA LEU A 33 3.89 1.85 -10.30
C LEU A 33 5.19 1.36 -10.95
N ARG A 34 6.34 1.75 -10.39
CA ARG A 34 7.68 1.43 -10.90
C ARG A 34 8.35 0.28 -10.13
N ALA A 35 7.55 -0.67 -9.66
CA ALA A 35 8.02 -1.86 -8.97
C ALA A 35 9.11 -2.57 -9.79
N ARG A 36 10.24 -2.83 -9.16
CA ARG A 36 11.41 -3.45 -9.79
C ARG A 36 11.30 -4.97 -9.79
N ASP A 37 11.99 -5.61 -10.73
CA ASP A 37 12.01 -7.08 -10.85
C ASP A 37 13.10 -7.75 -9.96
N ASP A 38 13.92 -6.96 -9.26
CA ASP A 38 15.03 -7.46 -8.42
C ASP A 38 14.79 -7.34 -6.92
N GLU A 39 14.06 -6.30 -6.47
CA GLU A 39 13.81 -6.03 -5.07
C GLU A 39 12.56 -5.17 -4.91
N ASN A 40 11.81 -5.38 -3.81
CA ASN A 40 10.63 -4.58 -3.50
C ASN A 40 11.02 -3.17 -3.03
N GLY A 41 10.30 -2.16 -3.50
CA GLY A 41 10.58 -0.76 -3.19
C GLY A 41 10.52 -0.42 -1.71
N TRP A 42 9.72 -1.11 -0.92
CA TRP A 42 9.68 -0.92 0.53
C TRP A 42 11.02 -1.23 1.21
N THR A 43 11.75 -2.25 0.74
CA THR A 43 13.07 -2.58 1.27
C THR A 43 14.17 -1.67 0.75
N ILE A 44 14.02 -1.16 -0.48
CA ILE A 44 15.00 -0.25 -1.08
C ILE A 44 14.95 1.16 -0.47
N GLU A 45 13.74 1.68 -0.28
CA GLU A 45 13.51 3.11 -0.05
C GLU A 45 13.11 3.44 1.39
N THR A 46 12.78 2.42 2.20
CA THR A 46 12.29 2.63 3.57
C THR A 46 13.05 1.78 4.60
N ASN A 47 12.73 2.02 5.87
CA ASN A 47 13.23 1.24 7.00
C ASN A 47 12.29 0.09 7.40
N ILE A 48 11.55 -0.47 6.45
CA ILE A 48 10.52 -1.48 6.75
C ILE A 48 11.10 -2.70 7.50
N GLU A 49 12.32 -3.10 7.20
CA GLU A 49 13.00 -4.21 7.88
C GLU A 49 13.22 -3.90 9.36
N GLN A 50 13.76 -2.72 9.68
CA GLN A 50 14.00 -2.28 11.04
C GLN A 50 12.68 -2.05 11.78
N PHE A 51 11.68 -1.50 11.10
CA PHE A 51 10.38 -1.24 11.68
C PHE A 51 9.67 -2.53 12.12
N TYR A 52 9.75 -3.59 11.32
CA TYR A 52 9.09 -4.87 11.64
C TYR A 52 9.96 -5.84 12.44
N ALA A 53 11.25 -5.56 12.65
CA ALA A 53 12.18 -6.47 13.32
C ALA A 53 11.78 -6.87 14.75
N ASP A 54 11.07 -6.01 15.47
CA ASP A 54 10.61 -6.24 16.84
C ASP A 54 9.14 -6.71 16.95
N LYS A 55 8.50 -7.05 15.83
CA LYS A 55 7.08 -7.39 15.74
C LYS A 55 6.86 -8.85 15.39
N ASN A 56 5.85 -9.47 15.96
CA ASN A 56 5.50 -10.87 15.69
C ASN A 56 4.52 -11.02 14.53
N VAL A 57 4.90 -10.50 13.37
CA VAL A 57 4.19 -10.66 12.10
C VAL A 57 5.18 -10.99 10.99
N ASN A 58 4.78 -11.79 10.02
CA ASN A 58 5.52 -11.92 8.76
C ASN A 58 5.14 -10.78 7.82
N VAL A 59 6.12 -10.16 7.17
CA VAL A 59 5.86 -9.15 6.14
C VAL A 59 6.12 -9.76 4.77
N ILE A 60 5.13 -9.71 3.91
CA ILE A 60 5.15 -10.32 2.59
C ILE A 60 5.31 -9.22 1.55
N LEU A 61 6.40 -9.24 0.82
CA LEU A 61 6.84 -8.21 -0.12
C LEU A 61 7.02 -8.82 -1.51
N PRO A 62 5.96 -8.87 -2.33
CA PRO A 62 6.08 -9.37 -3.71
C PRO A 62 7.07 -8.49 -4.51
N VAL A 63 7.90 -9.13 -5.34
CA VAL A 63 8.90 -8.46 -6.17
C VAL A 63 8.45 -8.44 -7.61
N GLY A 64 8.54 -7.28 -8.26
CA GLY A 64 8.08 -7.10 -9.64
C GLY A 64 6.67 -6.51 -9.74
N GLY A 65 6.11 -6.56 -10.93
CA GLY A 65 4.76 -6.08 -11.19
C GLY A 65 4.69 -4.60 -11.57
N GLU A 66 5.71 -4.07 -12.23
CA GLU A 66 5.67 -2.71 -12.79
C GLU A 66 4.37 -2.49 -13.56
N SER A 67 3.65 -1.42 -13.26
CA SER A 67 2.38 -1.03 -13.90
C SER A 67 1.25 -2.07 -13.83
N SER A 68 1.39 -3.12 -13.02
CA SER A 68 0.47 -4.26 -13.02
C SER A 68 -0.89 -3.98 -12.36
N PHE A 69 -0.98 -3.00 -11.46
CA PHE A 69 -2.07 -2.85 -10.50
C PHE A 69 -2.39 -4.15 -9.75
N TYR A 70 -1.41 -5.07 -9.69
CA TYR A 70 -1.52 -6.40 -9.10
C TYR A 70 -2.81 -7.14 -9.52
N SER A 71 -3.19 -6.96 -10.79
CA SER A 71 -4.38 -7.57 -11.39
C SER A 71 -4.03 -8.63 -12.44
N ASP A 72 -5.02 -9.40 -12.82
CA ASP A 72 -4.90 -10.35 -13.92
C ASP A 72 -5.20 -9.63 -15.25
N TRP A 73 -4.16 -9.39 -16.03
CA TRP A 73 -4.32 -8.73 -17.32
C TRP A 73 -5.07 -9.62 -18.32
N GLN A 74 -5.94 -9.01 -19.11
CA GLN A 74 -6.70 -9.71 -20.13
C GLN A 74 -5.82 -10.26 -21.25
N ARG A 75 -4.73 -9.55 -21.59
CA ARG A 75 -3.81 -9.94 -22.67
C ARG A 75 -2.38 -9.50 -22.40
N GLU A 76 -1.47 -10.11 -23.13
CA GLU A 76 -0.06 -9.70 -23.13
C GLU A 76 0.10 -8.28 -23.69
N ASN A 77 1.02 -7.54 -23.10
CA ASN A 77 1.46 -6.24 -23.59
C ASN A 77 2.89 -5.96 -23.14
N ASN A 78 3.71 -5.49 -24.06
CA ASN A 78 5.10 -5.14 -23.84
C ASN A 78 5.90 -6.23 -23.07
N GLY A 79 5.73 -7.49 -23.51
CA GLY A 79 6.42 -8.64 -22.93
C GLY A 79 5.90 -9.10 -21.56
N LYS A 80 4.81 -8.53 -21.07
CA LYS A 80 4.22 -8.89 -19.79
C LYS A 80 2.78 -9.40 -19.98
N HIS A 81 2.48 -10.57 -19.42
CA HIS A 81 1.13 -11.09 -19.29
C HIS A 81 0.85 -11.40 -17.83
N TYR A 82 0.55 -10.35 -17.10
CA TYR A 82 0.39 -10.41 -15.66
C TYR A 82 -0.85 -11.21 -15.22
N LYS A 83 -0.68 -12.02 -14.17
CA LYS A 83 -1.72 -12.75 -13.45
C LYS A 83 -1.52 -12.57 -11.93
N TRP A 84 -1.35 -11.32 -11.52
CA TRP A 84 -0.96 -11.01 -10.15
C TRP A 84 -2.02 -11.34 -9.11
N GLU A 85 -3.30 -11.10 -9.40
CA GLU A 85 -4.36 -11.46 -8.47
C GLU A 85 -4.42 -12.97 -8.25
N THR A 86 -4.35 -13.75 -9.33
CA THR A 86 -4.29 -15.22 -9.25
C THR A 86 -3.06 -15.66 -8.46
N PHE A 87 -1.88 -15.09 -8.74
CA PHE A 87 -0.66 -15.43 -8.02
C PHE A 87 -0.82 -15.16 -6.51
N LEU A 88 -1.18 -13.94 -6.15
CA LEU A 88 -1.26 -13.53 -4.74
C LEU A 88 -2.32 -14.32 -3.97
N THR A 89 -3.50 -14.51 -4.55
CA THR A 89 -4.66 -15.03 -3.81
C THR A 89 -4.84 -16.55 -3.91
N LYS A 90 -4.27 -17.19 -4.93
CA LYS A 90 -4.45 -18.64 -5.18
C LYS A 90 -3.14 -19.43 -5.07
N GLU A 91 -2.03 -18.88 -5.55
CA GLU A 91 -0.75 -19.61 -5.58
C GLU A 91 0.09 -19.32 -4.33
N LEU A 92 0.21 -18.07 -3.92
CA LEU A 92 1.04 -17.67 -2.77
C LEU A 92 0.45 -18.10 -1.43
N VAL A 93 -0.87 -17.97 -1.25
CA VAL A 93 -1.53 -18.28 0.04
C VAL A 93 -1.20 -19.68 0.55
N PRO A 94 -1.32 -20.76 -0.24
CA PRO A 94 -0.96 -22.11 0.22
C PRO A 94 0.51 -22.24 0.63
N VAL A 95 1.42 -21.54 -0.04
CA VAL A 95 2.86 -21.53 0.29
C VAL A 95 3.07 -20.88 1.66
N LEU A 96 2.45 -19.73 1.90
CA LEU A 96 2.53 -19.04 3.19
C LEU A 96 1.94 -19.85 4.33
N ASP A 97 0.81 -20.52 4.09
CA ASP A 97 0.14 -21.34 5.09
C ASP A 97 0.94 -22.59 5.45
N ASN A 98 1.58 -23.23 4.47
CA ASN A 98 2.26 -24.52 4.67
C ASN A 98 3.74 -24.35 5.04
N GLU A 99 4.43 -23.36 4.49
CA GLU A 99 5.89 -23.22 4.63
C GLU A 99 6.31 -22.04 5.52
N PHE A 100 5.47 -21.00 5.63
CA PHE A 100 5.80 -19.79 6.39
C PHE A 100 4.96 -19.59 7.65
N ARG A 101 4.35 -20.66 8.14
CA ARG A 101 3.61 -20.66 9.43
C ARG A 101 2.60 -19.52 9.57
N SER A 102 1.89 -19.23 8.48
CA SER A 102 0.77 -18.29 8.52
C SER A 102 -0.32 -18.78 9.47
N ASN A 103 -0.91 -17.87 10.25
CA ASN A 103 -2.10 -18.17 11.05
C ASN A 103 -3.41 -17.86 10.28
N GLY A 104 -3.32 -17.45 9.02
CA GLY A 104 -4.46 -17.11 8.18
C GLY A 104 -5.01 -15.68 8.37
N SER A 105 -4.50 -14.93 9.35
CA SER A 105 -4.89 -13.53 9.56
C SER A 105 -3.99 -12.60 8.76
N ARG A 106 -4.57 -11.83 7.82
CA ARG A 106 -3.82 -11.05 6.84
C ARG A 106 -4.28 -9.62 6.77
N ALA A 107 -3.30 -8.71 6.70
CA ALA A 107 -3.48 -7.32 6.28
C ALA A 107 -2.86 -7.15 4.89
N VAL A 108 -3.47 -6.33 4.04
CA VAL A 108 -2.87 -5.88 2.79
C VAL A 108 -2.78 -4.37 2.79
N VAL A 109 -1.59 -3.86 2.54
CA VAL A 109 -1.33 -2.43 2.41
C VAL A 109 -0.57 -2.17 1.13
N GLY A 110 -0.64 -0.95 0.64
CA GLY A 110 0.16 -0.56 -0.52
C GLY A 110 0.21 0.95 -0.69
N LEU A 111 1.16 1.38 -1.48
CA LEU A 111 1.34 2.77 -1.84
C LEU A 111 1.02 3.01 -3.32
N SER A 112 0.49 4.19 -3.66
CA SER A 112 0.26 4.57 -5.06
C SER A 112 -0.54 3.49 -5.81
N MET A 113 -0.03 2.96 -6.91
CA MET A 113 -0.59 1.80 -7.63
C MET A 113 -0.91 0.64 -6.68
N GLY A 114 0.01 0.32 -5.76
CA GLY A 114 -0.19 -0.73 -4.75
C GLY A 114 -1.30 -0.39 -3.75
N GLY A 115 -1.54 0.87 -3.48
CA GLY A 115 -2.66 1.32 -2.64
C GLY A 115 -4.02 1.08 -3.32
N THR A 116 -4.12 1.37 -4.61
CA THR A 116 -5.28 1.01 -5.44
C THR A 116 -5.47 -0.51 -5.45
N ALA A 117 -4.39 -1.24 -5.70
CA ALA A 117 -4.41 -2.70 -5.78
C ALA A 117 -4.79 -3.36 -4.45
N ALA A 118 -4.30 -2.85 -3.32
CA ALA A 118 -4.64 -3.38 -2.00
C ALA A 118 -6.15 -3.35 -1.76
N VAL A 119 -6.79 -2.23 -2.07
CA VAL A 119 -8.25 -2.10 -1.93
C VAL A 119 -8.98 -3.03 -2.89
N ASN A 120 -8.60 -3.06 -4.16
CA ASN A 120 -9.20 -3.97 -5.14
C ASN A 120 -9.07 -5.44 -4.74
N LEU A 121 -7.89 -5.87 -4.29
CA LEU A 121 -7.67 -7.24 -3.80
C LEU A 121 -8.56 -7.58 -2.61
N ALA A 122 -8.69 -6.66 -1.65
CA ALA A 122 -9.53 -6.85 -0.48
C ALA A 122 -11.02 -6.92 -0.84
N GLU A 123 -11.50 -6.07 -1.72
CA GLU A 123 -12.88 -6.06 -2.20
C GLU A 123 -13.26 -7.33 -2.97
N ARG A 124 -12.34 -7.82 -3.78
CA ARG A 124 -12.53 -9.00 -4.63
C ARG A 124 -12.30 -10.31 -3.89
N ASN A 125 -11.55 -10.27 -2.77
CA ASN A 125 -11.20 -11.41 -1.94
C ASN A 125 -11.41 -11.12 -0.45
N PRO A 126 -12.62 -10.71 -0.02
CA PRO A 126 -12.85 -10.20 1.35
C PRO A 126 -12.59 -11.23 2.44
N HIS A 127 -12.64 -12.52 2.12
CA HIS A 127 -12.36 -13.61 3.07
C HIS A 127 -10.87 -13.75 3.43
N LEU A 128 -9.97 -13.14 2.67
CA LEU A 128 -8.52 -13.26 2.88
C LEU A 128 -7.97 -12.25 3.88
N PHE A 129 -8.61 -11.09 4.04
CA PHE A 129 -8.03 -9.96 4.74
C PHE A 129 -8.89 -9.48 5.91
N LYS A 130 -8.22 -9.03 6.98
CA LYS A 130 -8.81 -8.38 8.15
C LYS A 130 -8.59 -6.87 8.16
N PHE A 131 -7.62 -6.42 7.38
CA PHE A 131 -7.21 -5.02 7.25
C PHE A 131 -6.82 -4.73 5.82
N VAL A 132 -7.21 -3.55 5.34
CA VAL A 132 -6.70 -2.99 4.10
C VAL A 132 -6.24 -1.55 4.32
N GLY A 133 -5.05 -1.22 3.80
CA GLY A 133 -4.47 0.12 3.86
C GLY A 133 -4.06 0.63 2.48
N SER A 134 -4.50 1.84 2.15
CA SER A 134 -4.08 2.54 0.93
C SER A 134 -3.37 3.83 1.28
N PHE A 135 -2.11 3.95 0.89
CA PHE A 135 -1.30 5.14 1.05
C PHE A 135 -1.15 5.82 -0.32
N SER A 136 -1.80 6.95 -0.49
CA SER A 136 -1.78 7.71 -1.75
C SER A 136 -2.21 6.90 -2.98
N GLY A 137 -3.15 5.95 -2.82
CA GLY A 137 -3.72 5.19 -3.93
C GLY A 137 -4.73 6.01 -4.74
N TYR A 138 -5.01 5.58 -5.95
CA TYR A 138 -6.14 6.06 -6.73
C TYR A 138 -7.35 5.18 -6.42
N LEU A 139 -8.23 5.68 -5.55
CA LEU A 139 -9.39 4.93 -5.07
C LEU A 139 -10.68 5.23 -5.85
N ASP A 140 -10.52 5.87 -6.97
CA ASP A 140 -11.51 6.12 -8.02
C ASP A 140 -10.79 5.95 -9.36
N THR A 141 -11.13 4.95 -10.12
CA THR A 141 -10.46 4.63 -11.39
C THR A 141 -11.32 4.89 -12.61
N THR A 142 -12.62 5.16 -12.46
CA THR A 142 -13.56 5.28 -13.59
C THR A 142 -14.14 6.68 -13.80
N THR A 143 -14.05 7.59 -12.83
CA THR A 143 -14.51 8.98 -13.02
C THR A 143 -13.73 9.66 -14.13
N THR A 144 -14.39 10.52 -14.88
CA THR A 144 -13.81 11.26 -16.02
C THR A 144 -12.45 11.86 -15.66
N GLY A 145 -11.45 11.53 -16.46
CA GLY A 145 -10.06 11.94 -16.26
C GLY A 145 -9.19 10.89 -15.57
N MET A 146 -9.73 10.09 -14.66
CA MET A 146 -8.96 9.06 -13.94
C MET A 146 -8.42 7.95 -14.86
N PRO A 147 -9.23 7.35 -15.76
CA PRO A 147 -8.69 6.38 -16.70
C PRO A 147 -7.57 6.95 -17.58
N THR A 148 -7.69 8.22 -17.98
CA THR A 148 -6.64 8.89 -18.79
C THR A 148 -5.35 9.05 -17.98
N ALA A 149 -5.45 9.42 -16.70
CA ALA A 149 -4.30 9.53 -15.82
C ALA A 149 -3.60 8.17 -15.61
N ILE A 150 -4.37 7.10 -15.41
CA ILE A 150 -3.84 5.74 -15.28
C ILE A 150 -3.15 5.29 -16.57
N LYS A 151 -3.78 5.51 -17.73
CA LYS A 151 -3.18 5.20 -19.05
C LYS A 151 -1.86 5.94 -19.26
N ALA A 152 -1.83 7.24 -18.93
CA ALA A 152 -0.62 8.04 -19.06
C ALA A 152 0.48 7.56 -18.11
N ALA A 153 0.15 7.22 -16.88
CA ALA A 153 1.11 6.70 -15.91
C ALA A 153 1.71 5.35 -16.36
N GLN A 154 0.91 4.41 -16.83
CA GLN A 154 1.39 3.13 -17.33
C GLN A 154 2.26 3.29 -18.59
N MET A 155 1.89 4.19 -19.49
CA MET A 155 2.70 4.50 -20.68
C MET A 155 4.07 5.11 -20.28
N ASP A 156 4.08 6.02 -19.32
CA ASP A 156 5.32 6.65 -18.83
C ASP A 156 6.22 5.67 -18.06
N ALA A 157 5.64 4.78 -17.27
CA ALA A 157 6.41 3.83 -16.46
C ALA A 157 7.13 2.77 -17.28
N GLY A 158 6.49 2.19 -18.30
CA GLY A 158 7.06 1.07 -19.06
C GLY A 158 6.48 0.89 -20.45
N GLY A 159 5.81 1.89 -21.01
CA GLY A 159 5.22 1.82 -22.35
C GLY A 159 4.01 0.88 -22.44
N TYR A 160 3.32 0.65 -21.34
CA TYR A 160 2.18 -0.25 -21.29
C TYR A 160 0.88 0.41 -21.75
N ASN A 161 0.03 -0.40 -22.37
CA ASN A 161 -1.33 -0.01 -22.75
C ASN A 161 -2.33 -0.54 -21.71
N ALA A 162 -3.00 0.37 -20.98
CA ALA A 162 -3.99 0.02 -19.97
C ALA A 162 -5.14 -0.87 -20.47
N GLU A 163 -5.46 -0.84 -21.77
CA GLU A 163 -6.47 -1.73 -22.34
C GLU A 163 -6.05 -3.20 -22.38
N ALA A 164 -4.76 -3.48 -22.28
CA ALA A 164 -4.28 -4.85 -22.11
C ALA A 164 -4.58 -5.38 -20.70
N MET A 165 -4.64 -4.47 -19.73
CA MET A 165 -4.94 -4.77 -18.32
C MET A 165 -6.44 -5.05 -18.14
N TRP A 166 -7.30 -4.05 -18.33
CA TRP A 166 -8.72 -4.11 -18.01
C TRP A 166 -9.65 -3.91 -19.22
N GLY A 167 -9.14 -4.02 -20.43
CA GLY A 167 -9.93 -3.82 -21.66
C GLY A 167 -10.19 -2.34 -21.97
N PRO A 168 -11.09 -2.09 -22.93
CA PRO A 168 -11.49 -0.73 -23.30
C PRO A 168 -12.07 0.05 -22.13
N LEU A 169 -11.91 1.37 -22.13
CA LEU A 169 -12.49 2.23 -21.11
C LEU A 169 -14.01 2.02 -20.99
N GLY A 170 -14.49 1.89 -19.77
CA GLY A 170 -15.90 1.63 -19.49
C GLY A 170 -16.30 0.15 -19.59
N SER A 171 -15.35 -0.75 -19.87
CA SER A 171 -15.62 -2.19 -19.79
C SER A 171 -15.89 -2.61 -18.33
N GLN A 172 -16.48 -3.80 -18.18
CA GLN A 172 -16.82 -4.34 -16.86
C GLN A 172 -15.58 -4.45 -15.95
N ASP A 173 -14.44 -4.81 -16.51
CA ASP A 173 -13.20 -5.00 -15.75
C ASP A 173 -12.68 -3.68 -15.14
N TRP A 174 -12.85 -2.53 -15.82
CA TRP A 174 -12.60 -1.22 -15.23
C TRP A 174 -13.51 -0.94 -14.02
N ILE A 175 -14.78 -1.30 -14.14
CA ILE A 175 -15.79 -1.14 -13.07
C ILE A 175 -15.44 -2.06 -11.89
N ASP A 176 -15.08 -3.31 -12.16
CA ASP A 176 -14.73 -4.31 -11.15
C ASP A 176 -13.42 -4.02 -10.43
N HIS A 177 -12.60 -3.10 -10.96
CA HIS A 177 -11.36 -2.61 -10.38
C HIS A 177 -11.44 -1.13 -9.98
N ASP A 178 -12.64 -0.63 -9.73
CA ASP A 178 -12.82 0.71 -9.18
C ASP A 178 -13.14 0.64 -7.68
N PRO A 179 -12.17 1.00 -6.80
CA PRO A 179 -12.34 0.86 -5.36
C PRO A 179 -13.62 1.51 -4.80
N LYS A 180 -14.02 2.68 -5.30
CA LYS A 180 -15.23 3.33 -4.80
C LYS A 180 -16.53 2.54 -5.07
N LEU A 181 -16.50 1.61 -6.01
CA LEU A 181 -17.66 0.82 -6.40
C LEU A 181 -17.76 -0.52 -5.65
N GLY A 182 -16.65 -1.01 -5.08
CA GLY A 182 -16.58 -2.27 -4.34
C GLY A 182 -16.68 -2.15 -2.82
N ILE A 183 -16.86 -0.96 -2.28
CA ILE A 183 -16.74 -0.63 -0.84
C ILE A 183 -17.53 -1.58 0.07
N GLU A 184 -18.73 -2.00 -0.31
CA GLU A 184 -19.59 -2.87 0.52
C GLU A 184 -18.92 -4.21 0.86
N ASN A 185 -17.96 -4.66 0.05
CA ASN A 185 -17.19 -5.87 0.30
C ASN A 185 -16.17 -5.72 1.43
N LEU A 186 -15.90 -4.48 1.86
CA LEU A 186 -14.96 -4.17 2.95
C LEU A 186 -15.61 -4.12 4.34
N LYS A 187 -16.87 -4.43 4.45
CA LYS A 187 -17.68 -4.23 5.68
C LYS A 187 -17.17 -4.98 6.92
N ASP A 188 -16.47 -6.09 6.72
CA ASP A 188 -15.99 -6.96 7.80
C ASP A 188 -14.49 -6.79 8.07
N MET A 189 -13.85 -5.73 7.55
CA MET A 189 -12.45 -5.45 7.77
C MET A 189 -12.21 -3.99 8.17
N THR A 190 -11.06 -3.74 8.77
CA THR A 190 -10.59 -2.39 9.06
C THR A 190 -10.03 -1.79 7.78
N VAL A 191 -10.50 -0.60 7.42
CA VAL A 191 -10.07 0.13 6.22
C VAL A 191 -9.33 1.40 6.65
N TYR A 192 -8.11 1.58 6.13
CA TYR A 192 -7.28 2.75 6.38
C TYR A 192 -6.90 3.40 5.04
N VAL A 193 -7.16 4.69 4.90
CA VAL A 193 -6.80 5.44 3.69
C VAL A 193 -6.10 6.74 4.06
N SER A 194 -5.02 7.04 3.35
CA SER A 194 -4.26 8.26 3.57
C SER A 194 -3.85 8.92 2.26
N ALA A 195 -3.72 10.24 2.29
CA ALA A 195 -3.11 11.04 1.22
C ALA A 195 -2.59 12.36 1.79
N GLY A 196 -1.49 12.84 1.22
CA GLY A 196 -0.93 14.15 1.53
C GLY A 196 -1.64 15.29 0.82
N SER A 197 -1.14 16.50 1.03
CA SER A 197 -1.71 17.73 0.46
C SER A 197 -1.01 18.24 -0.81
N GLY A 198 0.12 17.64 -1.18
CA GLY A 198 1.02 18.16 -2.20
C GLY A 198 2.07 19.15 -1.66
N ARG A 199 2.13 19.38 -0.35
CA ARG A 199 3.18 20.19 0.30
C ARG A 199 4.30 19.28 0.80
N ASP A 200 5.53 19.62 0.45
CA ASP A 200 6.71 18.85 0.83
C ASP A 200 7.42 19.48 2.03
N ASP A 201 6.80 19.44 3.18
CA ASP A 201 7.32 20.11 4.37
C ASP A 201 6.99 19.41 5.71
N PHE A 202 6.34 18.27 5.72
CA PHE A 202 5.85 17.60 6.94
C PHE A 202 5.15 18.53 7.95
N GLY A 203 4.51 19.59 7.44
CA GLY A 203 3.88 20.60 8.28
C GLY A 203 4.86 21.62 8.88
N ASN A 204 6.16 21.48 8.63
CA ASN A 204 7.20 22.39 9.07
C ASN A 204 8.19 22.62 7.91
N PRO A 205 8.27 23.86 7.35
CA PRO A 205 9.16 24.18 6.24
C PRO A 205 10.65 23.93 6.50
N GLU A 206 11.04 23.80 7.79
CA GLU A 206 12.43 23.54 8.17
C GLU A 206 12.75 22.06 8.36
N SER A 207 11.74 21.19 8.37
CA SER A 207 11.90 19.77 8.72
C SER A 207 12.37 18.89 7.57
N VAL A 208 12.28 19.36 6.33
CA VAL A 208 12.72 18.63 5.14
C VAL A 208 13.99 19.26 4.61
N ALA A 209 15.05 18.47 4.49
CA ALA A 209 16.16 18.87 3.64
C ALA A 209 15.59 19.14 2.26
N LYS A 210 15.54 20.41 1.88
CA LYS A 210 14.95 20.84 0.61
C LYS A 210 15.73 20.22 -0.53
N GLY A 211 15.32 19.01 -0.92
CA GLY A 211 15.66 18.45 -2.20
C GLY A 211 15.11 19.31 -3.33
N GLN A 212 15.41 18.95 -4.55
CA GLN A 212 14.83 19.61 -5.71
C GLN A 212 13.31 19.42 -5.65
N ALA A 213 12.58 20.49 -5.96
CA ALA A 213 11.12 20.40 -6.07
C ALA A 213 10.71 19.22 -6.98
N ASN A 214 9.74 18.43 -6.54
CA ASN A 214 9.19 17.32 -7.29
C ASN A 214 7.76 17.66 -7.79
N PRO A 215 7.63 18.43 -8.90
CA PRO A 215 6.31 18.83 -9.40
C PRO A 215 5.42 17.65 -9.77
N ALA A 216 6.01 16.56 -10.27
CA ALA A 216 5.28 15.34 -10.58
C ALA A 216 4.72 14.70 -9.30
N GLY A 217 5.52 14.61 -8.25
CA GLY A 217 5.07 14.10 -6.95
C GLY A 217 3.99 14.95 -6.31
N ILE A 218 4.03 16.28 -6.49
CA ILE A 218 2.97 17.18 -6.05
C ILE A 218 1.65 16.86 -6.77
N GLY A 219 1.68 16.80 -8.10
CA GLY A 219 0.49 16.56 -8.91
C GLY A 219 -0.14 15.18 -8.66
N LEU A 220 0.70 14.17 -8.58
CA LEU A 220 0.25 12.79 -8.27
C LEU A 220 -0.41 12.72 -6.90
N GLU A 221 0.14 13.39 -5.88
CA GLU A 221 -0.43 13.36 -4.54
C GLU A 221 -1.77 14.09 -4.45
N VAL A 222 -1.89 15.24 -5.10
CA VAL A 222 -3.16 15.96 -5.18
C VAL A 222 -4.23 15.09 -5.85
N LEU A 223 -3.88 14.41 -6.93
CA LEU A 223 -4.81 13.50 -7.61
C LEU A 223 -5.18 12.30 -6.73
N SER A 224 -4.21 11.71 -6.02
CA SER A 224 -4.46 10.64 -5.05
C SER A 224 -5.44 11.09 -3.96
N ARG A 225 -5.24 12.30 -3.43
CA ARG A 225 -6.14 12.86 -2.42
C ARG A 225 -7.55 13.07 -2.93
N LEU A 226 -7.72 13.62 -4.13
CA LEU A 226 -9.04 13.82 -4.73
C LEU A 226 -9.77 12.50 -4.98
N SER A 227 -9.07 11.49 -5.49
CA SER A 227 -9.67 10.17 -5.71
C SER A 227 -10.00 9.46 -4.40
N THR A 228 -9.17 9.62 -3.38
CA THR A 228 -9.44 9.09 -2.02
C THR A 228 -10.63 9.81 -1.39
N GLN A 229 -10.77 11.13 -1.57
CA GLN A 229 -11.97 11.85 -1.12
C GLN A 229 -13.24 11.29 -1.77
N THR A 230 -13.22 11.04 -3.08
CA THR A 230 -14.34 10.41 -3.78
C THR A 230 -14.70 9.06 -3.16
N PHE A 231 -13.71 8.23 -2.86
CA PHE A 231 -13.91 6.95 -2.17
C PHE A 231 -14.57 7.14 -0.78
N VAL A 232 -14.08 8.08 0.01
CA VAL A 232 -14.65 8.40 1.34
C VAL A 232 -16.08 8.88 1.23
N ASP A 233 -16.40 9.71 0.24
CA ASP A 233 -17.75 10.19 -0.01
C ASP A 233 -18.72 9.04 -0.39
N TYR A 234 -18.25 8.08 -1.15
CA TYR A 234 -19.00 6.84 -1.44
C TYR A 234 -19.16 5.99 -0.18
N ALA A 235 -18.09 5.80 0.60
CA ALA A 235 -18.13 5.03 1.85
C ALA A 235 -19.13 5.63 2.86
N SER A 236 -19.30 6.94 2.89
CA SER A 236 -20.24 7.61 3.79
C SER A 236 -21.69 7.13 3.63
N ARG A 237 -22.03 6.57 2.48
CA ARG A 237 -23.35 6.04 2.13
C ARG A 237 -23.49 4.54 2.44
N THR A 238 -22.46 3.92 3.00
CA THR A 238 -22.39 2.49 3.31
C THR A 238 -22.18 2.27 4.81
N ALA A 239 -22.16 1.00 5.22
CA ALA A 239 -21.82 0.62 6.58
C ALA A 239 -20.30 0.74 6.87
N VAL A 240 -19.47 0.81 5.84
CA VAL A 240 -18.01 0.89 5.95
C VAL A 240 -17.59 2.27 6.45
N LYS A 241 -16.76 2.30 7.48
CA LYS A 241 -16.24 3.55 8.08
C LYS A 241 -14.71 3.54 8.02
N PRO A 242 -14.12 4.05 6.93
CA PRO A 242 -12.67 4.10 6.81
C PRO A 242 -12.05 4.99 7.89
N ILE A 243 -10.85 4.62 8.33
CA ILE A 243 -9.94 5.50 9.05
C ILE A 243 -9.28 6.38 7.98
N VAL A 244 -9.63 7.66 7.97
CA VAL A 244 -9.16 8.61 6.96
C VAL A 244 -8.05 9.49 7.52
N ARG A 245 -6.95 9.61 6.81
CA ARG A 245 -5.80 10.44 7.17
C ARG A 245 -5.41 11.35 6.02
N PHE A 246 -6.11 12.47 5.90
CA PHE A 246 -5.72 13.55 4.99
C PHE A 246 -4.72 14.46 5.68
N ARG A 247 -3.45 14.31 5.31
CA ARG A 247 -2.38 15.04 5.96
C ARG A 247 -2.29 16.50 5.48
N PRO A 248 -1.86 17.42 6.36
CA PRO A 248 -1.66 18.83 5.99
C PRO A 248 -0.48 19.04 5.06
N SER A 249 0.41 18.06 4.97
CA SER A 249 1.58 17.99 4.10
C SER A 249 1.65 16.66 3.40
N GLY A 250 2.67 16.48 2.57
CA GLY A 250 2.99 15.23 1.91
C GLY A 250 2.89 15.34 0.40
N VAL A 251 3.92 14.82 -0.26
CA VAL A 251 3.99 14.60 -1.70
C VAL A 251 4.03 13.12 -1.98
N HIS A 252 3.97 12.73 -3.25
CA HIS A 252 3.97 11.35 -3.70
C HIS A 252 5.38 10.76 -3.63
N SER A 253 5.84 10.41 -2.41
CA SER A 253 7.20 9.93 -2.17
C SER A 253 7.32 9.03 -0.93
N TRP A 254 8.41 8.27 -0.90
CA TRP A 254 8.61 7.15 0.01
C TRP A 254 8.67 7.53 1.50
N GLU A 255 9.22 8.69 1.84
CA GLU A 255 9.30 9.16 3.22
C GLU A 255 7.92 9.34 3.86
N TYR A 256 6.94 9.79 3.10
CA TYR A 256 5.57 9.92 3.59
C TYR A 256 4.87 8.58 3.71
N TRP A 257 5.15 7.62 2.83
CA TRP A 257 4.61 6.27 2.93
C TRP A 257 5.25 5.47 4.06
N GLN A 258 6.54 5.64 4.30
CA GLN A 258 7.21 5.11 5.49
C GLN A 258 6.53 5.60 6.78
N PHE A 259 6.26 6.90 6.86
CA PHE A 259 5.51 7.48 7.97
C PHE A 259 4.12 6.84 8.10
N GLU A 260 3.35 6.73 7.01
CA GLU A 260 2.00 6.17 7.05
C GLU A 260 1.98 4.68 7.44
N MET A 261 2.98 3.91 7.06
CA MET A 261 3.10 2.51 7.51
C MET A 261 3.16 2.44 9.04
N ALA A 262 3.94 3.30 9.66
CA ALA A 262 4.04 3.36 11.12
C ALA A 262 2.73 3.85 11.77
N GLN A 263 2.07 4.83 11.17
CA GLN A 263 0.78 5.33 11.67
C GLN A 263 -0.35 4.29 11.52
N ALA A 264 -0.32 3.48 10.48
CA ALA A 264 -1.28 2.41 10.27
C ALA A 264 -1.06 1.21 11.21
N TRP A 265 0.17 1.01 11.69
CA TRP A 265 0.53 -0.18 12.46
C TRP A 265 -0.38 -0.49 13.67
N PRO A 266 -0.76 0.44 14.55
CA PRO A 266 -1.67 0.13 15.66
C PRO A 266 -3.01 -0.44 15.19
N TYR A 267 -3.53 0.05 14.08
CA TYR A 267 -4.79 -0.43 13.48
C TYR A 267 -4.61 -1.79 12.82
N ILE A 268 -3.49 -2.01 12.14
CA ILE A 268 -3.10 -3.31 11.59
C ILE A 268 -3.01 -4.34 12.71
N ALA A 269 -2.25 -4.04 13.77
CA ALA A 269 -2.06 -4.93 14.89
C ALA A 269 -3.38 -5.28 15.60
N ASN A 270 -4.28 -4.31 15.74
CA ASN A 270 -5.62 -4.54 16.29
C ASN A 270 -6.45 -5.46 15.38
N ALA A 271 -6.48 -5.21 14.09
CA ALA A 271 -7.25 -6.01 13.14
C ALA A 271 -6.74 -7.45 13.02
N LEU A 272 -5.43 -7.65 13.15
CA LEU A 272 -4.78 -8.96 13.15
C LEU A 272 -4.76 -9.63 14.52
N GLU A 273 -5.31 -8.98 15.55
CA GLU A 273 -5.34 -9.47 16.94
C GLU A 273 -3.93 -9.78 17.49
N VAL A 274 -2.93 -8.98 17.09
CA VAL A 274 -1.56 -9.11 17.61
C VAL A 274 -1.55 -8.74 19.09
N PRO A 275 -1.09 -9.62 19.99
CA PRO A 275 -0.98 -9.29 21.41
C PRO A 275 -0.10 -8.07 21.64
N GLU A 276 -0.40 -7.27 22.67
CA GLU A 276 0.35 -6.03 22.96
C GLU A 276 1.86 -6.28 23.09
N ALA A 277 2.25 -7.35 23.78
CA ALA A 277 3.66 -7.74 23.95
C ALA A 277 4.39 -8.09 22.62
N ASP A 278 3.64 -8.32 21.56
CA ASP A 278 4.15 -8.74 20.25
C ASP A 278 4.14 -7.62 19.20
N ARG A 279 3.70 -6.42 19.59
CA ARG A 279 3.55 -5.27 18.67
C ARG A 279 4.83 -4.48 18.47
N GLY A 280 5.84 -4.68 19.31
CA GLY A 280 7.07 -3.92 19.25
C GLY A 280 6.88 -2.42 19.43
N SER A 281 7.84 -1.63 18.98
CA SER A 281 7.77 -0.17 19.03
C SER A 281 6.79 0.38 18.00
N LYS A 282 6.13 1.48 18.38
CA LYS A 282 5.19 2.19 17.49
C LYS A 282 5.90 2.80 16.27
N CYS A 283 7.15 3.20 16.46
CA CYS A 283 7.94 3.88 15.45
C CYS A 283 9.43 3.55 15.60
N THR A 284 10.19 3.76 14.55
CA THR A 284 11.65 3.61 14.58
C THR A 284 12.29 4.93 15.02
N PRO A 285 13.24 4.92 15.97
CA PRO A 285 13.93 6.13 16.42
C PRO A 285 14.63 6.86 15.27
N VAL A 286 14.61 8.19 15.29
CA VAL A 286 15.18 9.06 14.23
C VAL A 286 16.66 8.74 13.95
N GLY A 287 17.46 8.42 14.97
CA GLY A 287 18.88 8.11 14.78
C GLY A 287 19.14 6.82 14.01
N ALA A 288 18.28 5.82 14.12
CA ALA A 288 18.41 4.57 13.38
C ALA A 288 18.02 4.71 11.89
N ILE A 289 17.28 5.75 11.57
CA ILE A 289 16.75 6.01 10.23
C ILE A 289 17.69 6.84 9.39
N ALA A 290 18.42 7.78 10.00
CA ALA A 290 19.40 8.61 9.30
C ALA A 290 20.49 7.78 8.61
N GLU A 291 20.75 6.56 9.10
CA GLU A 291 21.69 5.62 8.50
C GLU A 291 21.05 4.68 7.46
N ALA A 292 19.74 4.47 7.51
CA ALA A 292 19.04 3.44 6.73
C ALA A 292 18.26 3.98 5.53
N THR A 293 17.95 5.26 5.47
CA THR A 293 17.18 5.83 4.36
C THR A 293 17.91 6.93 3.64
N LYS A 294 17.89 6.89 2.33
CA LYS A 294 18.40 7.96 1.46
C LYS A 294 17.61 9.27 1.64
N SER A 295 16.45 9.23 2.24
CA SER A 295 15.60 10.37 2.56
C SER A 295 15.97 11.12 3.85
N GLY A 296 17.04 10.70 4.53
CA GLY A 296 17.85 11.47 5.54
C GLY A 296 17.03 11.89 6.70
N THR A 297 16.26 12.30 7.29
CA THR A 297 15.89 12.84 8.62
C THR A 297 14.48 12.50 9.09
N ILE A 298 13.69 11.83 8.27
CA ILE A 298 12.28 11.64 8.56
C ILE A 298 12.05 10.21 9.02
N GLY A 299 12.05 10.04 10.31
CA GLY A 299 11.64 8.80 10.91
C GLY A 299 10.14 8.66 11.04
N SER A 300 9.71 7.43 11.22
CA SER A 300 8.33 7.14 11.56
C SER A 300 7.89 7.72 12.92
N CYS A 301 8.85 8.24 13.71
CA CYS A 301 8.59 8.92 14.98
C CYS A 301 8.59 10.45 14.85
N VAL A 302 8.72 10.99 13.66
CA VAL A 302 8.78 12.43 13.49
C VAL A 302 7.41 13.03 13.71
N ASN A 303 7.39 13.88 14.70
CA ASN A 303 6.40 14.89 14.88
C ASN A 303 5.03 14.40 15.37
N ASP A 304 4.92 14.32 16.68
CA ASP A 304 3.61 14.23 17.35
C ASP A 304 2.63 15.32 16.89
N GLU A 305 3.15 16.47 16.44
CA GLU A 305 2.34 17.55 15.85
C GLU A 305 1.81 17.21 14.46
N TYR A 306 2.57 16.47 13.65
CA TYR A 306 2.10 15.99 12.35
C TYR A 306 1.14 14.81 12.50
N ASP A 307 1.37 13.95 13.51
CA ASP A 307 0.49 12.81 13.82
C ASP A 307 -0.79 13.26 14.55
N ALA A 308 -0.67 14.19 15.49
CA ALA A 308 -1.81 14.92 16.07
C ALA A 308 -2.55 15.73 14.99
N GLY A 309 -2.08 15.57 13.80
CA GLY A 309 -2.47 16.26 12.60
C GLY A 309 -3.95 16.40 12.52
N LYS A 310 -4.34 17.59 12.56
CA LYS A 310 -5.65 18.08 12.30
C LYS A 310 -6.24 17.17 11.23
N ASP A 311 -7.04 16.26 11.70
CA ASP A 311 -7.80 15.37 10.83
C ASP A 311 -8.66 16.26 9.93
N LEU A 312 -8.19 16.52 8.73
CA LEU A 312 -8.90 17.34 7.74
C LEU A 312 -10.04 16.57 7.07
N SER A 313 -10.35 15.37 7.55
CA SER A 313 -11.53 14.61 7.11
C SER A 313 -12.86 15.28 7.50
N LEU A 314 -12.81 16.38 8.23
CA LEU A 314 -13.99 17.13 8.72
C LEU A 314 -14.22 18.47 8.01
N ILE A 315 -13.54 18.74 6.87
CA ILE A 315 -13.82 19.95 6.08
C ILE A 315 -14.46 19.57 4.76
#